data_73e3322d8afbf89212956a45584ff064
#
_entry.id   73e3322d8afbf89212956a45584ff064
#
_cell.length_a   1.000
_cell.length_b   1.000
_cell.length_c   1.000
_cell.angle_alpha   90.00
_cell.angle_beta   90.00
_cell.angle_gamma   90.00
#
_symmetry.space_group_name_H-M   'P 1'
#
loop_
_entity.id
_entity.type
_entity.pdbx_description
1 polymer ?
#
loop_
_entity_poly.entity_id
_entity_poly.type
_entity_poly.pdbx_seq_one_letter_code
_entity_poly.pdbx_strand_id
1 'polypeptide(L)'
;MSHNTGNSTNKKGVGIKKSASFFGMLCGILAAVAYGTNPLGALKLYANGMPTGSVLFYRFGLAWVIIAMVMLVRSTLLKGSRRETLRITPKEFGTLTALGLLFIVSSLTLYLSFHLMDAGVASTILFTYPVMTAVIMAVFFHERITWLTLSSIILSFIGVALLYAGDGTATLPFKGVVLVLFSALSYAVYIIVAARGKLHMSSFKINFYVLLYCALGMLAYALISGEGVMLPPNAVSWFYVGWLAIVPAIMALVLLVYAAKYAGSTTTAILGALEPLTAVLIGIFVFGESFTLTLAIGIAFILGSVALIVLKPAKSDNP
;
A
#
# COMPACT_ATOMS: atom_id res chain seq x y z
N MET A 1 -56.27 -10.43 22.46
CA MET A 1 -55.23 -9.36 22.51
C MET A 1 -53.88 -10.00 22.29
N SER A 2 -53.42 -9.99 21.08
CA SER A 2 -52.11 -10.54 20.69
C SER A 2 -51.13 -9.36 20.48
N HIS A 3 -50.18 -9.21 21.40
CA HIS A 3 -49.20 -8.13 21.40
C HIS A 3 -48.12 -8.33 20.30
N ASN A 4 -48.06 -7.36 19.43
CA ASN A 4 -47.12 -7.21 18.34
C ASN A 4 -45.74 -6.73 18.88
N THR A 5 -44.84 -7.64 19.29
CA THR A 5 -43.49 -7.33 19.81
C THR A 5 -42.33 -7.67 18.81
N GLY A 6 -42.67 -8.07 17.57
CA GLY A 6 -41.67 -8.56 16.62
C GLY A 6 -40.91 -7.49 15.79
N ASN A 7 -41.31 -6.22 15.82
CA ASN A 7 -40.81 -5.23 14.81
C ASN A 7 -39.71 -4.27 15.31
N SER A 8 -39.38 -4.23 16.62
CA SER A 8 -38.40 -3.29 17.19
C SER A 8 -36.96 -3.83 17.16
N THR A 9 -36.78 -5.14 17.27
CA THR A 9 -35.45 -5.79 17.28
C THR A 9 -34.80 -5.83 15.91
N ASN A 10 -35.60 -5.96 14.84
CA ASN A 10 -35.07 -6.00 13.45
C ASN A 10 -34.56 -4.62 12.98
N LYS A 11 -35.21 -3.51 13.37
CA LYS A 11 -34.76 -2.15 13.04
C LYS A 11 -33.43 -1.78 13.73
N LYS A 12 -33.21 -2.22 14.98
CA LYS A 12 -31.93 -1.99 15.69
C LYS A 12 -30.77 -2.77 15.05
N GLY A 13 -30.98 -4.02 14.64
CA GLY A 13 -29.96 -4.84 13.99
C GLY A 13 -29.53 -4.30 12.62
N VAL A 14 -30.46 -3.77 11.83
CA VAL A 14 -30.19 -3.15 10.53
C VAL A 14 -29.45 -1.82 10.69
N GLY A 15 -29.80 -1.02 11.69
CA GLY A 15 -29.11 0.25 11.99
C GLY A 15 -27.67 0.04 12.42
N ILE A 16 -27.37 -0.94 13.26
CA ILE A 16 -26.03 -1.27 13.73
C ILE A 16 -25.15 -1.77 12.55
N LYS A 17 -25.69 -2.63 11.66
CA LYS A 17 -24.96 -3.08 10.47
C LYS A 17 -24.63 -1.94 9.50
N LYS A 18 -25.57 -1.02 9.27
CA LYS A 18 -25.33 0.16 8.42
C LYS A 18 -24.28 1.09 9.01
N SER A 19 -24.32 1.35 10.32
CA SER A 19 -23.31 2.17 11.01
C SER A 19 -21.93 1.55 10.97
N ALA A 20 -21.80 0.23 11.18
CA ALA A 20 -20.53 -0.48 11.09
C ALA A 20 -19.95 -0.45 9.66
N SER A 21 -20.78 -0.62 8.63
CA SER A 21 -20.36 -0.52 7.22
C SER A 21 -19.90 0.90 6.87
N PHE A 22 -20.60 1.94 7.33
CA PHE A 22 -20.19 3.34 7.14
C PHE A 22 -18.84 3.63 7.81
N PHE A 23 -18.65 3.19 9.05
CA PHE A 23 -17.36 3.30 9.75
C PHE A 23 -16.22 2.61 8.97
N GLY A 24 -16.48 1.41 8.44
CA GLY A 24 -15.50 0.69 7.59
C GLY A 24 -15.15 1.46 6.33
N MET A 25 -16.14 2.07 5.66
CA MET A 25 -15.87 2.91 4.48
C MET A 25 -15.03 4.14 4.83
N LEU A 26 -15.35 4.82 5.93
CA LEU A 26 -14.55 5.96 6.40
C LEU A 26 -13.10 5.57 6.69
N CYS A 27 -12.90 4.42 7.36
CA CYS A 27 -11.56 3.87 7.57
C CYS A 27 -10.84 3.60 6.24
N GLY A 28 -11.53 3.07 5.22
CA GLY A 28 -10.96 2.80 3.90
C GLY A 28 -10.54 4.08 3.16
N ILE A 29 -11.37 5.10 3.19
CA ILE A 29 -11.04 6.43 2.63
C ILE A 29 -9.80 7.00 3.32
N LEU A 30 -9.81 7.05 4.65
CA LEU A 30 -8.68 7.59 5.42
C LEU A 30 -7.39 6.78 5.23
N ALA A 31 -7.49 5.45 5.10
CA ALA A 31 -6.35 4.60 4.81
C ALA A 31 -5.74 4.94 3.44
N ALA A 32 -6.56 5.02 2.40
CA ALA A 32 -6.11 5.32 1.04
C ALA A 32 -5.51 6.74 0.95
N VAL A 33 -6.15 7.74 1.56
CA VAL A 33 -5.61 9.10 1.65
C VAL A 33 -4.27 9.09 2.39
N ALA A 34 -4.17 8.39 3.53
CA ALA A 34 -2.93 8.30 4.30
C ALA A 34 -1.79 7.66 3.48
N TYR A 35 -2.06 6.57 2.74
CA TYR A 35 -1.07 6.00 1.81
C TYR A 35 -0.69 6.98 0.69
N GLY A 36 -1.64 7.69 0.12
CA GLY A 36 -1.42 8.70 -0.91
C GLY A 36 -0.56 9.87 -0.48
N THR A 37 -0.32 10.07 0.85
CA THR A 37 0.60 11.09 1.36
C THR A 37 2.08 10.70 1.30
N ASN A 38 2.43 9.49 0.82
CA ASN A 38 3.83 9.07 0.68
C ASN A 38 4.70 10.09 -0.08
N PRO A 39 4.28 10.62 -1.25
CA PRO A 39 5.04 11.63 -1.97
C PRO A 39 5.30 12.89 -1.15
N LEU A 40 4.32 13.33 -0.35
CA LEU A 40 4.46 14.53 0.48
C LEU A 40 5.70 14.46 1.38
N GLY A 41 5.84 13.37 2.13
CA GLY A 41 6.99 13.18 3.01
C GLY A 41 8.30 12.97 2.24
N ALA A 42 8.28 12.12 1.20
CA ALA A 42 9.46 11.77 0.43
C ALA A 42 10.07 12.99 -0.27
N LEU A 43 9.28 13.73 -1.04
CA LEU A 43 9.77 14.88 -1.83
C LEU A 43 10.24 16.03 -0.93
N LYS A 44 9.59 16.27 0.22
CA LYS A 44 10.05 17.27 1.19
C LYS A 44 11.41 16.90 1.80
N LEU A 45 11.65 15.60 2.06
CA LEU A 45 12.94 15.13 2.56
C LEU A 45 14.04 15.19 1.48
N TYR A 46 13.69 14.87 0.22
CA TYR A 46 14.61 15.03 -0.91
C TYR A 46 14.99 16.49 -1.14
N ALA A 47 14.04 17.41 -1.04
CA ALA A 47 14.30 18.86 -1.12
C ALA A 47 15.25 19.34 -0.02
N ASN A 48 15.33 18.66 1.12
CA ASN A 48 16.29 18.91 2.19
C ASN A 48 17.60 18.12 2.05
N GLY A 49 17.86 17.51 0.88
CA GLY A 49 19.10 16.79 0.57
C GLY A 49 19.21 15.39 1.16
N MET A 50 18.14 14.83 1.73
CA MET A 50 18.19 13.46 2.27
C MET A 50 18.21 12.41 1.16
N PRO A 51 19.17 11.49 1.13
CA PRO A 51 19.20 10.42 0.14
C PRO A 51 18.10 9.38 0.39
N THR A 52 17.69 8.68 -0.67
CA THR A 52 16.59 7.69 -0.63
C THR A 52 16.79 6.62 0.45
N GLY A 53 18.01 6.11 0.59
CA GLY A 53 18.37 5.11 1.60
C GLY A 53 18.08 5.59 3.03
N SER A 54 18.46 6.84 3.34
CA SER A 54 18.22 7.45 4.65
C SER A 54 16.72 7.68 4.90
N VAL A 55 15.99 8.21 3.93
CA VAL A 55 14.54 8.45 4.05
C VAL A 55 13.80 7.16 4.39
N LEU A 56 14.06 6.09 3.65
CA LEU A 56 13.42 4.79 3.86
C LEU A 56 13.90 4.10 5.13
N PHE A 57 15.18 4.23 5.49
CA PHE A 57 15.71 3.73 6.76
C PHE A 57 14.96 4.31 7.96
N TYR A 58 14.84 5.64 8.02
CA TYR A 58 14.11 6.29 9.11
C TYR A 58 12.62 5.97 9.08
N ARG A 59 11.99 5.96 7.90
CA ARG A 59 10.58 5.58 7.75
C ARG A 59 10.29 4.21 8.36
N PHE A 60 11.05 3.19 7.95
CA PHE A 60 10.82 1.83 8.40
C PHE A 60 11.33 1.58 9.81
N GLY A 61 12.48 2.17 10.18
CA GLY A 61 13.07 2.05 11.51
C GLY A 61 12.17 2.66 12.60
N LEU A 62 11.65 3.87 12.38
CA LEU A 62 10.71 4.47 13.34
C LEU A 62 9.39 3.72 13.40
N ALA A 63 8.84 3.30 12.26
CA ALA A 63 7.64 2.48 12.24
C ALA A 63 7.84 1.16 13.00
N TRP A 64 8.99 0.52 12.81
CA TRP A 64 9.36 -0.69 13.55
C TRP A 64 9.44 -0.45 15.06
N VAL A 65 10.10 0.62 15.50
CA VAL A 65 10.20 1.00 16.92
C VAL A 65 8.81 1.20 17.53
N ILE A 66 7.92 1.90 16.82
CA ILE A 66 6.54 2.15 17.28
C ILE A 66 5.77 0.83 17.41
N ILE A 67 5.84 -0.06 16.41
CA ILE A 67 5.18 -1.38 16.49
C ILE A 67 5.77 -2.22 17.62
N ALA A 68 7.10 -2.20 17.81
CA ALA A 68 7.76 -2.88 18.91
C ALA A 68 7.25 -2.39 20.28
N MET A 69 7.13 -1.07 20.45
CA MET A 69 6.56 -0.48 21.66
C MET A 69 5.11 -0.89 21.88
N VAL A 70 4.28 -0.84 20.84
CA VAL A 70 2.87 -1.28 20.92
C VAL A 70 2.77 -2.74 21.32
N MET A 71 3.59 -3.62 20.75
CA MET A 71 3.64 -5.04 21.12
C MET A 71 4.09 -5.24 22.57
N LEU A 72 5.10 -4.49 23.03
CA LEU A 72 5.59 -4.55 24.40
C LEU A 72 4.49 -4.11 25.38
N VAL A 73 3.87 -2.97 25.16
CA VAL A 73 2.76 -2.45 26.00
C VAL A 73 1.58 -3.46 26.04
N ARG A 74 1.20 -4.02 24.91
CA ARG A 74 0.17 -5.05 24.86
C ARG A 74 0.57 -6.30 25.62
N SER A 75 1.82 -6.73 25.58
CA SER A 75 2.31 -7.90 26.30
C SER A 75 2.34 -7.70 27.83
N THR A 76 2.52 -6.45 28.28
CA THR A 76 2.52 -6.10 29.71
C THR A 76 1.08 -5.90 30.25
N LEU A 77 0.20 -5.28 29.45
CA LEU A 77 -1.17 -5.00 29.85
C LEU A 77 -2.10 -6.23 29.79
N LEU A 78 -1.88 -7.12 28.83
CA LEU A 78 -2.66 -8.34 28.66
C LEU A 78 -2.04 -9.45 29.53
N LYS A 79 -2.39 -9.48 30.82
CA LYS A 79 -2.08 -10.58 31.74
C LYS A 79 -2.80 -11.84 31.28
N GLY A 80 -2.07 -12.87 30.81
CA GLY A 80 -2.64 -14.19 30.48
C GLY A 80 -2.41 -14.63 29.05
N SER A 81 -3.07 -15.68 28.63
CA SER A 81 -2.93 -16.57 27.46
C SER A 81 -2.72 -15.97 26.05
N ARG A 82 -2.58 -14.66 25.88
CA ARG A 82 -2.41 -13.99 24.58
C ARG A 82 -1.07 -13.24 24.43
N ARG A 83 -0.03 -13.61 25.19
CA ARG A 83 1.31 -13.08 24.92
C ARG A 83 1.78 -13.59 23.56
N GLU A 84 1.85 -12.70 22.57
CA GLU A 84 2.50 -13.04 21.31
C GLU A 84 4.00 -13.27 21.56
N THR A 85 4.42 -14.52 21.41
CA THR A 85 5.84 -14.83 21.44
C THR A 85 6.48 -14.36 20.13
N LEU A 86 7.63 -13.70 20.24
CA LEU A 86 8.45 -13.33 19.06
C LEU A 86 9.13 -14.55 18.42
N ARG A 87 8.89 -15.75 18.92
CA ARG A 87 9.46 -16.99 18.33
C ARG A 87 8.84 -17.24 16.96
N ILE A 88 9.67 -17.55 15.99
CA ILE A 88 9.30 -17.91 14.62
C ILE A 88 9.89 -19.27 14.28
N THR A 89 9.18 -20.04 13.49
CA THR A 89 9.67 -21.31 12.93
C THR A 89 10.57 -21.04 11.71
N PRO A 90 11.45 -21.99 11.30
CA PRO A 90 12.29 -21.82 10.12
C PRO A 90 11.47 -21.55 8.83
N LYS A 91 10.28 -22.13 8.71
CA LYS A 91 9.37 -21.87 7.57
C LYS A 91 8.82 -20.45 7.57
N GLU A 92 8.39 -19.97 8.75
CA GLU A 92 7.94 -18.59 8.92
C GLU A 92 9.08 -17.61 8.66
N PHE A 93 10.30 -17.92 9.13
CA PHE A 93 11.49 -17.11 8.87
C PHE A 93 11.71 -16.93 7.36
N GLY A 94 11.70 -18.01 6.57
CA GLY A 94 11.85 -17.92 5.12
C GLY A 94 10.77 -17.08 4.45
N THR A 95 9.50 -17.26 4.86
CA THR A 95 8.39 -16.47 4.31
C THR A 95 8.50 -14.98 4.69
N LEU A 96 8.82 -14.67 5.94
CA LEU A 96 9.01 -13.30 6.41
C LEU A 96 10.18 -12.60 5.73
N THR A 97 11.29 -13.34 5.51
CA THR A 97 12.45 -12.82 4.75
C THR A 97 12.06 -12.50 3.31
N ALA A 98 11.33 -13.40 2.65
CA ALA A 98 10.84 -13.15 1.29
C ALA A 98 9.92 -11.92 1.24
N LEU A 99 9.00 -11.78 2.19
CA LEU A 99 8.14 -10.60 2.32
C LEU A 99 8.95 -9.33 2.54
N GLY A 100 9.93 -9.37 3.44
CA GLY A 100 10.82 -8.24 3.71
C GLY A 100 11.59 -7.81 2.44
N LEU A 101 12.23 -8.74 1.76
CA LEU A 101 12.99 -8.47 0.53
C LEU A 101 12.11 -7.88 -0.58
N LEU A 102 10.94 -8.47 -0.82
CA LEU A 102 10.00 -7.96 -1.84
C LEU A 102 9.53 -6.54 -1.52
N PHE A 103 9.26 -6.25 -0.25
CA PHE A 103 8.83 -4.92 0.17
C PHE A 103 9.97 -3.90 0.13
N ILE A 104 11.22 -4.31 0.43
CA ILE A 104 12.45 -3.51 0.25
C ILE A 104 12.58 -3.09 -1.22
N VAL A 105 12.55 -4.07 -2.13
CA VAL A 105 12.70 -3.83 -3.57
C VAL A 105 11.60 -2.91 -4.06
N SER A 106 10.33 -3.19 -3.72
CA SER A 106 9.20 -2.37 -4.12
C SER A 106 9.34 -0.92 -3.63
N SER A 107 9.61 -0.73 -2.35
CA SER A 107 9.71 0.62 -1.77
C SER A 107 10.91 1.39 -2.32
N LEU A 108 12.07 0.74 -2.46
CA LEU A 108 13.28 1.38 -2.97
C LEU A 108 13.09 1.84 -4.41
N THR A 109 12.58 0.97 -5.28
CA THR A 109 12.42 1.31 -6.71
C THR A 109 11.35 2.37 -6.93
N LEU A 110 10.28 2.38 -6.13
CA LEU A 110 9.30 3.46 -6.14
C LEU A 110 9.93 4.80 -5.74
N TYR A 111 10.64 4.84 -4.63
CA TYR A 111 11.23 6.08 -4.12
C TYR A 111 12.36 6.60 -5.01
N LEU A 112 13.13 5.71 -5.64
CA LEU A 112 14.10 6.11 -6.67
C LEU A 112 13.42 6.72 -7.91
N SER A 113 12.22 6.26 -8.28
CA SER A 113 11.49 6.83 -9.42
C SER A 113 11.04 8.27 -9.18
N PHE A 114 10.81 8.68 -7.93
CA PHE A 114 10.44 10.07 -7.58
C PHE A 114 11.55 11.10 -7.89
N HIS A 115 12.79 10.65 -8.12
CA HIS A 115 13.86 11.51 -8.64
C HIS A 115 13.82 11.68 -10.15
N LEU A 116 13.04 10.86 -10.85
CA LEU A 116 13.06 10.78 -12.32
C LEU A 116 11.76 11.25 -12.95
N MET A 117 10.67 11.27 -12.21
CA MET A 117 9.33 11.58 -12.71
C MET A 117 8.43 12.09 -11.60
N ASP A 118 7.33 12.73 -11.98
CA ASP A 118 6.32 13.22 -11.05
C ASP A 118 5.81 12.09 -10.15
N ALA A 119 5.76 12.36 -8.85
CA ALA A 119 5.42 11.34 -7.86
C ALA A 119 3.94 10.93 -7.93
N GLY A 120 3.06 11.83 -8.38
CA GLY A 120 1.65 11.53 -8.67
C GLY A 120 1.53 10.50 -9.80
N VAL A 121 2.29 10.68 -10.89
CA VAL A 121 2.35 9.75 -12.02
C VAL A 121 2.93 8.41 -11.58
N ALA A 122 4.05 8.41 -10.84
CA ALA A 122 4.67 7.19 -10.31
C ALA A 122 3.69 6.41 -9.43
N SER A 123 2.98 7.08 -8.51
CA SER A 123 1.98 6.45 -7.64
C SER A 123 0.81 5.86 -8.44
N THR A 124 0.41 6.50 -9.54
CA THR A 124 -0.63 5.98 -10.43
C THR A 124 -0.17 4.72 -11.15
N ILE A 125 1.04 4.71 -11.71
CA ILE A 125 1.61 3.52 -12.36
C ILE A 125 1.79 2.38 -11.35
N LEU A 126 2.24 2.67 -10.13
CA LEU A 126 2.33 1.67 -9.05
C LEU A 126 0.99 0.95 -8.86
N PHE A 127 -0.13 1.69 -8.95
CA PHE A 127 -1.47 1.13 -8.75
C PHE A 127 -1.89 0.10 -9.82
N THR A 128 -1.02 -0.25 -10.75
CA THR A 128 -1.18 -1.42 -11.64
C THR A 128 -0.93 -2.77 -10.94
N TYR A 129 -0.40 -2.78 -9.70
CA TYR A 129 -0.08 -4.01 -8.97
C TYR A 129 -1.26 -4.99 -8.80
N PRO A 130 -2.54 -4.58 -8.67
CA PRO A 130 -3.64 -5.55 -8.60
C PRO A 130 -3.85 -6.28 -9.93
N VAL A 131 -3.61 -5.60 -11.06
CA VAL A 131 -3.66 -6.22 -12.39
C VAL A 131 -2.51 -7.21 -12.54
N MET A 132 -1.30 -6.85 -12.14
CA MET A 132 -0.14 -7.76 -12.14
C MET A 132 -0.38 -8.97 -11.24
N THR A 133 -0.98 -8.77 -10.07
CA THR A 133 -1.39 -9.87 -9.17
C THR A 133 -2.34 -10.82 -9.89
N ALA A 134 -3.36 -10.31 -10.58
CA ALA A 134 -4.31 -11.16 -11.32
C ALA A 134 -3.64 -11.94 -12.46
N VAL A 135 -2.69 -11.33 -13.17
CA VAL A 135 -1.89 -12.00 -14.22
C VAL A 135 -1.05 -13.14 -13.63
N ILE A 136 -0.32 -12.86 -12.54
CA ILE A 136 0.51 -13.87 -11.87
C ILE A 136 -0.36 -15.03 -11.37
N MET A 137 -1.52 -14.74 -10.78
CA MET A 137 -2.47 -15.77 -10.32
C MET A 137 -3.00 -16.64 -11.47
N ALA A 138 -3.25 -16.03 -12.62
CA ALA A 138 -3.69 -16.78 -13.80
C ALA A 138 -2.57 -17.66 -14.37
N VAL A 139 -1.35 -17.15 -14.52
CA VAL A 139 -0.23 -17.85 -15.15
C VAL A 139 0.33 -18.96 -14.24
N PHE A 140 0.64 -18.64 -12.99
CA PHE A 140 1.35 -19.58 -12.10
C PHE A 140 0.40 -20.46 -11.26
N PHE A 141 -0.82 -19.99 -11.01
CA PHE A 141 -1.79 -20.73 -10.18
C PHE A 141 -3.00 -21.21 -10.97
N HIS A 142 -2.94 -21.06 -12.31
CA HIS A 142 -3.95 -21.56 -13.25
C HIS A 142 -5.36 -21.04 -12.95
N GLU A 143 -5.47 -19.84 -12.37
CA GLU A 143 -6.76 -19.19 -12.22
C GLU A 143 -7.32 -18.81 -13.60
N ARG A 144 -8.62 -19.03 -13.81
CA ARG A 144 -9.24 -18.74 -15.10
C ARG A 144 -9.22 -17.24 -15.41
N ILE A 145 -8.63 -16.87 -16.54
CA ILE A 145 -8.72 -15.51 -17.08
C ILE A 145 -10.17 -15.30 -17.56
N THR A 146 -10.86 -14.36 -16.95
CA THR A 146 -12.19 -13.93 -17.39
C THR A 146 -12.07 -12.77 -18.38
N TRP A 147 -13.13 -12.47 -19.12
CA TRP A 147 -13.17 -11.29 -19.97
C TRP A 147 -12.91 -9.98 -19.20
N LEU A 148 -13.39 -9.90 -17.94
CA LEU A 148 -13.11 -8.76 -17.06
C LEU A 148 -11.62 -8.65 -16.75
N THR A 149 -10.93 -9.78 -16.49
CA THR A 149 -9.48 -9.80 -16.25
C THR A 149 -8.72 -9.37 -17.51
N LEU A 150 -9.11 -9.87 -18.68
CA LEU A 150 -8.47 -9.51 -19.96
C LEU A 150 -8.67 -8.01 -20.26
N SER A 151 -9.88 -7.50 -20.12
CA SER A 151 -10.17 -6.07 -20.30
C SER A 151 -9.39 -5.19 -19.33
N SER A 152 -9.22 -5.61 -18.06
CA SER A 152 -8.39 -4.91 -17.08
C SER A 152 -6.93 -4.84 -17.50
N ILE A 153 -6.38 -5.94 -18.00
CA ILE A 153 -4.98 -5.99 -18.47
C ILE A 153 -4.79 -4.98 -19.61
N ILE A 154 -5.66 -5.04 -20.63
CA ILE A 154 -5.60 -4.14 -21.81
C ILE A 154 -5.73 -2.68 -21.35
N LEU A 155 -6.70 -2.39 -20.50
CA LEU A 155 -6.95 -1.03 -20.01
C LEU A 155 -5.76 -0.48 -19.21
N SER A 156 -5.13 -1.32 -18.37
CA SER A 156 -3.93 -0.95 -17.61
C SER A 156 -2.74 -0.64 -18.53
N PHE A 157 -2.52 -1.46 -19.58
CA PHE A 157 -1.46 -1.19 -20.56
C PHE A 157 -1.69 0.11 -21.32
N ILE A 158 -2.94 0.38 -21.76
CA ILE A 158 -3.28 1.63 -22.43
C ILE A 158 -3.03 2.81 -21.47
N GLY A 159 -3.47 2.71 -20.22
CA GLY A 159 -3.25 3.76 -19.22
C GLY A 159 -1.77 4.07 -19.01
N VAL A 160 -0.92 3.05 -18.81
CA VAL A 160 0.53 3.23 -18.68
C VAL A 160 1.16 3.81 -19.95
N ALA A 161 0.73 3.36 -21.13
CA ALA A 161 1.22 3.89 -22.40
C ALA A 161 0.86 5.36 -22.60
N LEU A 162 -0.36 5.77 -22.24
CA LEU A 162 -0.80 7.17 -22.26
C LEU A 162 0.04 8.03 -21.30
N LEU A 163 0.26 7.56 -20.07
CA LEU A 163 1.11 8.26 -19.11
C LEU A 163 2.55 8.40 -19.63
N TYR A 164 3.09 7.33 -20.25
CA TYR A 164 4.43 7.35 -20.81
C TYR A 164 4.56 8.32 -21.99
N ALA A 165 3.58 8.36 -22.89
CA ALA A 165 3.57 9.25 -24.04
C ALA A 165 3.48 10.73 -23.64
N GLY A 166 2.86 11.04 -22.50
CA GLY A 166 2.64 12.41 -22.05
C GLY A 166 1.70 13.18 -22.99
N ASP A 167 1.85 14.49 -23.02
CA ASP A 167 1.10 15.41 -23.90
C ASP A 167 1.90 15.82 -25.17
N GLY A 168 3.00 15.12 -25.44
CA GLY A 168 3.88 15.40 -26.56
C GLY A 168 4.93 16.48 -26.29
N THR A 169 4.89 17.16 -25.15
CA THR A 169 5.89 18.16 -24.75
C THR A 169 7.07 17.55 -23.99
N ALA A 170 6.80 16.51 -23.18
CA ALA A 170 7.82 15.71 -22.51
C ALA A 170 7.34 14.27 -22.33
N THR A 171 8.11 13.31 -22.78
CA THR A 171 7.89 11.88 -22.47
C THR A 171 8.47 11.56 -21.09
N LEU A 172 7.80 10.68 -20.35
CA LEU A 172 8.33 10.21 -19.08
C LEU A 172 9.67 9.49 -19.30
N PRO A 173 10.64 9.66 -18.38
CA PRO A 173 11.90 8.91 -18.45
C PRO A 173 11.64 7.41 -18.39
N PHE A 174 12.04 6.67 -19.42
CA PHE A 174 11.88 5.21 -19.51
C PHE A 174 12.37 4.49 -18.25
N LYS A 175 13.53 4.92 -17.70
CA LYS A 175 14.09 4.39 -16.47
C LYS A 175 13.14 4.56 -15.29
N GLY A 176 12.46 5.70 -15.17
CA GLY A 176 11.48 5.95 -14.11
C GLY A 176 10.29 5.00 -14.19
N VAL A 177 9.73 4.83 -15.40
CA VAL A 177 8.59 3.92 -15.63
C VAL A 177 8.98 2.46 -15.32
N VAL A 178 10.16 2.01 -15.77
CA VAL A 178 10.67 0.66 -15.47
C VAL A 178 10.82 0.45 -13.97
N LEU A 179 11.35 1.42 -13.23
CA LEU A 179 11.49 1.33 -11.77
C LEU A 179 10.13 1.17 -11.08
N VAL A 180 9.12 1.94 -11.50
CA VAL A 180 7.77 1.85 -10.92
C VAL A 180 7.07 0.54 -11.28
N LEU A 181 7.18 0.08 -12.53
CA LEU A 181 6.62 -1.23 -12.94
C LEU A 181 7.29 -2.38 -12.17
N PHE A 182 8.59 -2.29 -11.93
CA PHE A 182 9.31 -3.27 -11.11
C PHE A 182 8.88 -3.20 -9.64
N SER A 183 8.63 -2.00 -9.12
CA SER A 183 8.02 -1.80 -7.81
C SER A 183 6.64 -2.45 -7.72
N ALA A 184 5.76 -2.20 -8.69
CA ALA A 184 4.42 -2.77 -8.77
C ALA A 184 4.45 -4.30 -8.85
N LEU A 185 5.35 -4.87 -9.65
CA LEU A 185 5.54 -6.32 -9.75
C LEU A 185 5.99 -6.93 -8.43
N SER A 186 7.00 -6.33 -7.79
CA SER A 186 7.52 -6.79 -6.50
C SER A 186 6.43 -6.73 -5.42
N TYR A 187 5.60 -5.68 -5.42
CA TYR A 187 4.48 -5.55 -4.51
C TYR A 187 3.36 -6.55 -4.80
N ALA A 188 3.07 -6.83 -6.08
CA ALA A 188 2.13 -7.88 -6.47
C ALA A 188 2.55 -9.26 -5.95
N VAL A 189 3.84 -9.61 -6.10
CA VAL A 189 4.39 -10.86 -5.56
C VAL A 189 4.36 -10.87 -4.03
N TYR A 190 4.68 -9.73 -3.38
CA TYR A 190 4.54 -9.56 -1.92
C TYR A 190 3.13 -9.92 -1.45
N ILE A 191 2.09 -9.40 -2.10
CA ILE A 191 0.68 -9.67 -1.76
C ILE A 191 0.37 -11.17 -1.91
N ILE A 192 0.83 -11.80 -2.98
CA ILE A 192 0.61 -13.24 -3.22
C ILE A 192 1.30 -14.08 -2.14
N VAL A 193 2.56 -13.78 -1.81
CA VAL A 193 3.31 -14.47 -0.76
C VAL A 193 2.66 -14.26 0.60
N ALA A 194 2.20 -13.05 0.91
CA ALA A 194 1.49 -12.75 2.15
C ALA A 194 0.18 -13.53 2.28
N ALA A 195 -0.59 -13.62 1.20
CA ALA A 195 -1.88 -14.33 1.18
C ALA A 195 -1.71 -15.86 1.24
N ARG A 196 -0.69 -16.41 0.58
CA ARG A 196 -0.49 -17.88 0.47
C ARG A 196 0.51 -18.45 1.47
N GLY A 197 1.28 -17.62 2.15
CA GLY A 197 2.40 -18.02 3.02
C GLY A 197 1.99 -18.80 4.29
N LYS A 198 0.69 -19.03 4.51
CA LYS A 198 0.14 -19.76 5.68
C LYS A 198 0.76 -19.30 7.02
N LEU A 199 0.98 -17.99 7.15
CA LEU A 199 1.49 -17.40 8.38
C LEU A 199 0.38 -17.39 9.44
N HIS A 200 0.48 -18.28 10.43
CA HIS A 200 -0.47 -18.36 11.56
C HIS A 200 -0.07 -17.40 12.68
N MET A 201 0.13 -16.13 12.33
CA MET A 201 0.52 -15.09 13.27
C MET A 201 -0.29 -13.82 13.06
N SER A 202 -0.29 -12.93 14.07
CA SER A 202 -1.02 -11.67 13.97
C SER A 202 -0.38 -10.75 12.92
N SER A 203 -1.20 -9.85 12.36
CA SER A 203 -0.71 -8.81 11.46
C SER A 203 0.37 -7.93 12.10
N PHE A 204 0.29 -7.68 13.41
CA PHE A 204 1.32 -6.92 14.14
C PHE A 204 2.67 -7.63 14.10
N LYS A 205 2.69 -8.95 14.33
CA LYS A 205 3.93 -9.74 14.30
C LYS A 205 4.52 -9.82 12.89
N ILE A 206 3.68 -10.00 11.86
CA ILE A 206 4.14 -9.96 10.46
C ILE A 206 4.79 -8.61 10.16
N ASN A 207 4.09 -7.50 10.46
CA ASN A 207 4.61 -6.16 10.20
C ASN A 207 5.87 -5.84 11.02
N PHE A 208 5.97 -6.32 12.26
CA PHE A 208 7.19 -6.18 13.07
C PHE A 208 8.41 -6.75 12.35
N TYR A 209 8.32 -7.96 11.81
CA TYR A 209 9.44 -8.57 11.09
C TYR A 209 9.68 -7.93 9.73
N VAL A 210 8.63 -7.66 8.96
CA VAL A 210 8.76 -7.01 7.64
C VAL A 210 9.41 -5.64 7.77
N LEU A 211 8.99 -4.81 8.73
CA LEU A 211 9.58 -3.49 8.96
C LEU A 211 11.03 -3.58 9.45
N LEU A 212 11.35 -4.59 10.29
CA LEU A 212 12.74 -4.85 10.72
C LEU A 212 13.62 -5.17 9.49
N TYR A 213 13.17 -6.10 8.63
CA TYR A 213 13.92 -6.42 7.41
C TYR A 213 14.06 -5.20 6.51
N CYS A 214 13.00 -4.39 6.37
CA CYS A 214 13.05 -3.16 5.58
C CYS A 214 14.06 -2.16 6.16
N ALA A 215 14.06 -1.93 7.47
CA ALA A 215 15.01 -1.03 8.12
C ALA A 215 16.46 -1.51 7.93
N LEU A 216 16.72 -2.81 8.14
CA LEU A 216 18.05 -3.40 7.95
C LEU A 216 18.46 -3.38 6.47
N GLY A 217 17.54 -3.68 5.55
CA GLY A 217 17.81 -3.64 4.11
C GLY A 217 18.10 -2.23 3.62
N MET A 218 17.41 -1.21 4.11
CA MET A 218 17.69 0.19 3.77
C MET A 218 18.99 0.69 4.40
N LEU A 219 19.33 0.24 5.60
CA LEU A 219 20.65 0.48 6.19
C LEU A 219 21.75 -0.11 5.30
N ALA A 220 21.61 -1.37 4.90
CA ALA A 220 22.57 -2.03 4.03
C ALA A 220 22.69 -1.31 2.68
N TYR A 221 21.56 -0.90 2.08
CA TYR A 221 21.55 -0.12 0.83
C TYR A 221 22.31 1.21 1.00
N ALA A 222 22.03 1.98 2.06
CA ALA A 222 22.70 3.25 2.32
C ALA A 222 24.21 3.11 2.49
N LEU A 223 24.67 2.01 3.10
CA LEU A 223 26.09 1.73 3.27
C LEU A 223 26.76 1.27 1.96
N ILE A 224 26.08 0.42 1.18
CA ILE A 224 26.63 -0.12 -0.08
C ILE A 224 26.64 0.95 -1.19
N SER A 225 25.63 1.83 -1.22
CA SER A 225 25.57 2.93 -2.20
C SER A 225 26.64 4.01 -1.95
N GLY A 226 27.31 3.99 -0.81
CA GLY A 226 28.28 5.00 -0.42
C GLY A 226 27.67 6.30 0.09
N GLU A 227 26.33 6.43 0.09
CA GLU A 227 25.65 7.64 0.58
C GLU A 227 25.67 7.74 2.12
N GLY A 228 25.79 6.58 2.80
CA GLY A 228 25.67 6.50 4.26
C GLY A 228 24.25 6.81 4.77
N VAL A 229 24.11 6.80 6.11
CA VAL A 229 22.85 7.23 6.75
C VAL A 229 23.00 8.67 7.20
N MET A 230 22.32 9.56 6.48
CA MET A 230 22.29 10.99 6.81
C MET A 230 21.22 11.26 7.88
N LEU A 231 21.60 11.95 8.96
CA LEU A 231 20.64 12.45 9.95
C LEU A 231 19.73 13.51 9.33
N PRO A 232 18.44 13.55 9.70
CA PRO A 232 17.56 14.63 9.27
C PRO A 232 18.12 15.99 9.68
N PRO A 233 18.37 16.90 8.72
CA PRO A 233 19.19 18.10 8.95
C PRO A 233 18.51 19.18 9.81
N ASN A 234 17.19 19.14 9.92
CA ASN A 234 16.43 20.17 10.64
C ASN A 234 15.12 19.60 11.23
N ALA A 235 14.43 20.40 12.05
CA ALA A 235 13.17 19.98 12.69
C ALA A 235 12.06 19.64 11.68
N VAL A 236 12.03 20.31 10.53
CA VAL A 236 11.06 20.04 9.45
C VAL A 236 11.30 18.66 8.85
N SER A 237 12.55 18.27 8.64
CA SER A 237 12.92 16.92 8.18
C SER A 237 12.53 15.86 9.21
N TRP A 238 12.73 16.09 10.50
CA TRP A 238 12.27 15.18 11.55
C TRP A 238 10.74 15.03 11.57
N PHE A 239 10.00 16.13 11.32
CA PHE A 239 8.55 16.08 11.17
C PHE A 239 8.13 15.17 10.01
N TYR A 240 8.72 15.34 8.81
CA TYR A 240 8.36 14.51 7.64
C TYR A 240 8.82 13.05 7.77
N VAL A 241 9.93 12.78 8.44
CA VAL A 241 10.33 11.41 8.80
C VAL A 241 9.29 10.77 9.72
N GLY A 242 8.87 11.47 10.77
CA GLY A 242 7.78 11.04 11.65
C GLY A 242 6.46 10.86 10.91
N TRP A 243 6.12 11.79 10.01
CA TRP A 243 4.97 11.70 9.14
C TRP A 243 4.95 10.40 8.34
N LEU A 244 6.05 10.09 7.63
CA LEU A 244 6.18 8.86 6.82
C LEU A 244 6.08 7.58 7.65
N ALA A 245 6.61 7.58 8.87
CA ALA A 245 6.56 6.43 9.77
C ALA A 245 5.15 6.23 10.38
N ILE A 246 4.44 7.31 10.70
CA ILE A 246 3.15 7.24 11.41
C ILE A 246 1.99 7.16 10.42
N VAL A 247 1.90 8.10 9.47
CA VAL A 247 0.70 8.26 8.64
C VAL A 247 0.59 7.16 7.58
N PRO A 248 1.50 7.02 6.58
CA PRO A 248 1.35 5.98 5.57
C PRO A 248 1.82 4.59 6.00
N ALA A 249 2.69 4.46 7.02
CA ALA A 249 3.18 3.13 7.39
C ALA A 249 2.33 2.46 8.50
N ILE A 250 1.89 3.20 9.52
CA ILE A 250 1.16 2.60 10.66
C ILE A 250 -0.33 2.89 10.60
N MET A 251 -0.71 4.19 10.54
CA MET A 251 -2.10 4.61 10.60
C MET A 251 -2.89 4.05 9.40
N ALA A 252 -2.35 4.16 8.19
CA ALA A 252 -2.97 3.63 6.99
C ALA A 252 -3.20 2.11 7.09
N LEU A 253 -2.21 1.35 7.60
CA LEU A 253 -2.33 -0.09 7.78
C LEU A 253 -3.44 -0.45 8.77
N VAL A 254 -3.48 0.22 9.92
CA VAL A 254 -4.52 -0.02 10.94
C VAL A 254 -5.91 0.28 10.38
N LEU A 255 -6.07 1.42 9.72
CA LEU A 255 -7.33 1.83 9.10
C LEU A 255 -7.76 0.86 8.00
N LEU A 256 -6.81 0.35 7.18
CA LEU A 256 -7.07 -0.65 6.13
C LEU A 256 -7.64 -1.96 6.72
N VAL A 257 -7.09 -2.42 7.85
CA VAL A 257 -7.60 -3.61 8.55
C VAL A 257 -9.03 -3.40 9.04
N TYR A 258 -9.33 -2.22 9.61
CA TYR A 258 -10.69 -1.88 10.01
C TYR A 258 -11.64 -1.76 8.82
N ALA A 259 -11.20 -1.16 7.72
CA ALA A 259 -11.97 -1.07 6.49
C ALA A 259 -12.34 -2.46 5.95
N ALA A 260 -11.37 -3.35 5.82
CA ALA A 260 -11.61 -4.73 5.36
C ALA A 260 -12.56 -5.49 6.28
N LYS A 261 -12.44 -5.29 7.60
CA LYS A 261 -13.30 -5.94 8.60
C LYS A 261 -14.75 -5.47 8.55
N TYR A 262 -15.01 -4.17 8.39
CA TYR A 262 -16.34 -3.58 8.53
C TYR A 262 -17.03 -3.23 7.22
N ALA A 263 -16.29 -2.86 6.18
CA ALA A 263 -16.84 -2.58 4.84
C ALA A 263 -16.66 -3.75 3.85
N GLY A 264 -15.81 -4.73 4.19
CA GLY A 264 -15.47 -5.86 3.33
C GLY A 264 -14.32 -5.57 2.37
N SER A 265 -13.67 -6.64 1.90
CA SER A 265 -12.46 -6.56 1.09
C SER A 265 -12.68 -5.86 -0.25
N THR A 266 -13.81 -6.13 -0.93
CA THR A 266 -14.15 -5.52 -2.22
C THR A 266 -14.30 -4.01 -2.11
N THR A 267 -15.08 -3.52 -1.14
CA THR A 267 -15.27 -2.09 -0.89
C THR A 267 -13.94 -1.42 -0.54
N THR A 268 -13.14 -2.06 0.32
CA THR A 268 -11.82 -1.56 0.72
C THR A 268 -10.88 -1.42 -0.48
N ALA A 269 -10.88 -2.39 -1.38
CA ALA A 269 -10.05 -2.35 -2.58
C ALA A 269 -10.49 -1.24 -3.57
N ILE A 270 -11.80 -1.00 -3.70
CA ILE A 270 -12.32 0.13 -4.51
C ILE A 270 -11.86 1.47 -3.90
N LEU A 271 -11.99 1.61 -2.57
CA LEU A 271 -11.56 2.82 -1.87
C LEU A 271 -10.04 3.04 -1.96
N GLY A 272 -9.26 1.98 -2.14
CA GLY A 272 -7.82 2.05 -2.42
C GLY A 272 -7.47 2.91 -3.63
N ALA A 273 -8.37 3.05 -4.61
CA ALA A 273 -8.19 3.94 -5.77
C ALA A 273 -8.04 5.44 -5.39
N LEU A 274 -8.39 5.82 -4.17
CA LEU A 274 -8.13 7.18 -3.67
C LEU A 274 -6.65 7.42 -3.35
N GLU A 275 -5.84 6.38 -3.20
CA GLU A 275 -4.39 6.51 -2.96
C GLU A 275 -3.68 7.25 -4.09
N PRO A 276 -3.71 6.77 -5.36
CA PRO A 276 -3.07 7.49 -6.45
C PRO A 276 -3.71 8.85 -6.73
N LEU A 277 -5.03 8.99 -6.54
CA LEU A 277 -5.67 10.31 -6.66
C LEU A 277 -5.14 11.30 -5.64
N THR A 278 -4.94 10.88 -4.38
CA THR A 278 -4.36 11.72 -3.34
C THR A 278 -2.92 12.10 -3.68
N ALA A 279 -2.12 11.15 -4.19
CA ALA A 279 -0.74 11.42 -4.59
C ALA A 279 -0.67 12.44 -5.74
N VAL A 280 -1.55 12.33 -6.75
CA VAL A 280 -1.66 13.29 -7.86
C VAL A 280 -2.08 14.67 -7.36
N LEU A 281 -3.08 14.76 -6.49
CA LEU A 281 -3.51 16.04 -5.91
C LEU A 281 -2.38 16.70 -5.12
N ILE A 282 -1.62 15.93 -4.34
CA ILE A 282 -0.43 16.44 -3.62
C ILE A 282 0.63 16.92 -4.62
N GLY A 283 0.90 16.18 -5.68
CA GLY A 283 1.81 16.56 -6.75
C GLY A 283 1.45 17.93 -7.32
N ILE A 284 0.19 18.09 -7.74
CA ILE A 284 -0.31 19.34 -8.32
C ILE A 284 -0.29 20.50 -7.31
N PHE A 285 -0.94 20.34 -6.16
CA PHE A 285 -1.18 21.48 -5.24
C PHE A 285 0.01 21.82 -4.34
N VAL A 286 0.88 20.86 -4.05
CA VAL A 286 2.02 21.06 -3.14
C VAL A 286 3.35 21.20 -3.87
N PHE A 287 3.50 20.48 -4.99
CA PHE A 287 4.75 20.43 -5.73
C PHE A 287 4.68 21.09 -7.10
N GLY A 288 3.49 21.56 -7.53
CA GLY A 288 3.31 22.24 -8.82
C GLY A 288 3.48 21.32 -10.03
N GLU A 289 3.23 20.01 -9.86
CA GLU A 289 3.24 19.05 -10.97
C GLU A 289 2.16 19.41 -12.01
N SER A 290 2.45 19.22 -13.29
CA SER A 290 1.55 19.56 -14.38
C SER A 290 0.38 18.58 -14.46
N PHE A 291 -0.85 19.09 -14.55
CA PHE A 291 -2.03 18.29 -14.79
C PHE A 291 -2.50 18.43 -16.24
N THR A 292 -2.21 17.42 -17.04
CA THR A 292 -2.61 17.39 -18.46
C THR A 292 -3.82 16.51 -18.68
N LEU A 293 -4.52 16.72 -19.80
CA LEU A 293 -5.65 15.86 -20.19
C LEU A 293 -5.20 14.39 -20.38
N THR A 294 -4.02 14.19 -20.96
CA THR A 294 -3.43 12.86 -21.16
C THR A 294 -3.17 12.17 -19.82
N LEU A 295 -2.66 12.90 -18.82
CA LEU A 295 -2.49 12.40 -17.45
C LEU A 295 -3.86 11.97 -16.86
N ALA A 296 -4.89 12.83 -16.97
CA ALA A 296 -6.23 12.53 -16.46
C ALA A 296 -6.82 11.26 -17.10
N ILE A 297 -6.70 11.12 -18.43
CA ILE A 297 -7.16 9.94 -19.15
C ILE A 297 -6.38 8.69 -18.73
N GLY A 298 -5.05 8.77 -18.65
CA GLY A 298 -4.20 7.66 -18.22
C GLY A 298 -4.54 7.16 -16.81
N ILE A 299 -4.75 8.09 -15.88
CA ILE A 299 -5.22 7.79 -14.52
C ILE A 299 -6.58 7.08 -14.57
N ALA A 300 -7.54 7.60 -15.34
CA ALA A 300 -8.87 7.02 -15.45
C ALA A 300 -8.82 5.58 -15.99
N PHE A 301 -7.97 5.30 -16.97
CA PHE A 301 -7.76 3.95 -17.51
C PHE A 301 -7.17 3.00 -16.47
N ILE A 302 -6.14 3.41 -15.70
CA ILE A 302 -5.53 2.57 -14.67
C ILE A 302 -6.53 2.31 -13.54
N LEU A 303 -7.23 3.33 -13.03
CA LEU A 303 -8.22 3.17 -11.97
C LEU A 303 -9.42 2.32 -12.46
N GLY A 304 -9.86 2.51 -13.68
CA GLY A 304 -10.89 1.70 -14.32
C GLY A 304 -10.47 0.23 -14.43
N SER A 305 -9.22 -0.04 -14.80
CA SER A 305 -8.68 -1.40 -14.88
C SER A 305 -8.72 -2.13 -13.53
N VAL A 306 -8.34 -1.43 -12.45
CA VAL A 306 -8.38 -1.98 -11.09
C VAL A 306 -9.83 -2.21 -10.64
N ALA A 307 -10.73 -1.25 -10.91
CA ALA A 307 -12.15 -1.41 -10.59
C ALA A 307 -12.76 -2.66 -11.25
N LEU A 308 -12.43 -2.95 -12.52
CA LEU A 308 -12.89 -4.17 -13.20
C LEU A 308 -12.41 -5.46 -12.53
N ILE A 309 -11.17 -5.50 -12.02
CA ILE A 309 -10.65 -6.66 -11.28
C ILE A 309 -11.36 -6.82 -9.94
N VAL A 310 -11.54 -5.73 -9.21
CA VAL A 310 -12.13 -5.75 -7.87
C VAL A 310 -13.61 -6.11 -7.91
N LEU A 311 -14.34 -5.68 -8.95
CA LEU A 311 -15.75 -5.98 -9.15
C LEU A 311 -16.00 -7.41 -9.68
N LYS A 312 -14.94 -8.17 -10.01
CA LYS A 312 -15.07 -9.56 -10.40
C LYS A 312 -15.77 -10.34 -9.27
N PRO A 313 -16.92 -10.99 -9.52
CA PRO A 313 -17.59 -11.78 -8.49
C PRO A 313 -16.64 -12.87 -8.00
N ALA A 314 -16.45 -12.93 -6.67
CA ALA A 314 -15.77 -14.06 -6.05
C ALA A 314 -16.49 -15.33 -6.49
N LYS A 315 -15.77 -16.30 -7.06
CA LYS A 315 -16.35 -17.60 -7.31
C LYS A 315 -16.91 -18.13 -6.00
N SER A 316 -18.20 -18.41 -5.99
CA SER A 316 -18.77 -19.31 -5.01
C SER A 316 -18.06 -20.65 -5.20
N ASP A 317 -17.12 -20.96 -4.30
CA ASP A 317 -16.68 -22.34 -4.07
C ASP A 317 -17.87 -23.06 -3.45
N ASN A 318 -18.80 -23.48 -4.31
CA ASN A 318 -19.73 -24.56 -3.94
C ASN A 318 -18.98 -25.86 -4.14
N PRO A 319 -18.94 -26.74 -3.13
CA PRO A 319 -18.24 -27.99 -3.10
C PRO A 319 -18.69 -28.96 -4.18
#